data_12f4f5253df46b52d36218296e86b28d
#
_entry.id   12f4f5253df46b52d36218296e86b28d
#
_cell.length_a   1.000
_cell.length_b   1.000
_cell.length_c   1.000
_cell.angle_alpha   90.00
_cell.angle_beta   90.00
_cell.angle_gamma   90.00
#
_symmetry.space_group_name_H-M   'P 1'
#
loop_
_entity.id
_entity.type
_entity.pdbx_description
1 polymer ?
#
loop_
_entity_poly.entity_id
_entity_poly.type
_entity_poly.pdbx_seq_one_letter_code
_entity_poly.pdbx_strand_id
1 'polypeptide(L)'
;MGHDNAKIFPLLKHSLFFKNINSSSDVLEYIKSICIYEVLSAAALAGLAGALDVFPCTDIPIIYGIEILMIISIASCFGVKIDEKKAKELFKTLGASLGTTGVIGVICYIIATALRLIPGVGTIIGGIINASVASAGAYSIGKLCIEYFSKMFGKTHVNIFLNERAEACNKGIEFFNEFKIKLKESDDYSKI
;
A
#
# COMPACT_ATOMS: atom_id res chain seq x y z
N MET A 1 -2.60 -19.41 -30.33
CA MET A 1 -3.18 -19.80 -29.04
C MET A 1 -2.06 -19.90 -28.03
N GLY A 2 -1.84 -18.90 -27.18
CA GLY A 2 -0.70 -18.92 -26.25
C GLY A 2 -0.36 -17.58 -25.62
N HIS A 3 -1.34 -16.80 -25.11
CA HIS A 3 -1.02 -15.51 -24.47
C HIS A 3 -1.72 -15.21 -23.14
N ASP A 4 -2.52 -16.14 -22.56
CA ASP A 4 -3.27 -15.83 -21.33
C ASP A 4 -2.72 -16.44 -20.03
N ASN A 5 -1.64 -17.20 -20.08
CA ASN A 5 -1.08 -17.84 -18.88
C ASN A 5 -0.27 -16.91 -17.97
N ALA A 6 0.13 -15.72 -18.47
CA ALA A 6 1.00 -14.81 -17.71
C ALA A 6 0.28 -14.02 -16.60
N LYS A 7 -1.06 -13.88 -16.67
CA LYS A 7 -1.85 -13.10 -15.69
C LYS A 7 -2.37 -13.94 -14.51
N ILE A 8 -2.41 -15.27 -14.64
CA ILE A 8 -2.90 -16.18 -13.60
C ILE A 8 -1.79 -16.51 -12.59
N PHE A 9 -0.52 -16.41 -12.97
CA PHE A 9 0.63 -16.77 -12.13
C PHE A 9 0.75 -15.97 -10.81
N PRO A 10 0.53 -14.64 -10.77
CA PRO A 10 0.58 -13.90 -9.51
C PRO A 10 -0.52 -14.31 -8.52
N LEU A 11 -1.73 -14.57 -9.03
CA LEU A 11 -2.87 -15.00 -8.20
C LEU A 11 -2.69 -16.40 -7.64
N LEU A 12 -2.11 -17.33 -8.41
CA LEU A 12 -1.78 -18.67 -7.95
C LEU A 12 -0.64 -18.68 -6.92
N LYS A 13 0.36 -17.81 -7.09
CA LYS A 13 1.44 -17.64 -6.11
C LYS A 13 0.90 -17.11 -4.78
N HIS A 14 -0.04 -16.19 -4.82
CA HIS A 14 -0.79 -15.74 -3.64
C HIS A 14 -1.59 -16.87 -2.99
N SER A 15 -2.29 -17.70 -3.76
CA SER A 15 -3.09 -18.80 -3.21
C SER A 15 -2.22 -19.89 -2.57
N LEU A 16 -1.03 -20.17 -3.12
CA LEU A 16 -0.08 -21.13 -2.56
C LEU A 16 0.57 -20.63 -1.26
N PHE A 17 0.79 -19.32 -1.12
CA PHE A 17 1.29 -18.72 0.11
C PHE A 17 0.28 -18.89 1.26
N PHE A 18 -1.02 -18.85 0.97
CA PHE A 18 -2.07 -19.04 1.96
C PHE A 18 -2.17 -20.46 2.53
N LYS A 19 -1.65 -21.45 1.83
CA LYS A 19 -1.69 -22.84 2.28
C LYS A 19 -0.80 -23.11 3.50
N ASN A 20 0.15 -22.22 3.78
CA ASN A 20 1.14 -22.35 4.87
C ASN A 20 0.93 -21.39 6.04
N ILE A 21 -0.19 -20.65 6.10
CA ILE A 21 -0.48 -19.77 7.24
C ILE A 21 -1.09 -20.60 8.35
N ASN A 22 -0.28 -20.99 9.32
CA ASN A 22 -0.69 -21.81 10.45
C ASN A 22 -0.72 -21.04 11.78
N SER A 23 -0.25 -19.79 11.80
CA SER A 23 -0.16 -19.01 13.02
C SER A 23 -0.60 -17.56 12.83
N SER A 24 -0.96 -16.91 13.93
CA SER A 24 -1.28 -15.48 13.94
C SER A 24 -0.10 -14.58 13.53
N SER A 25 1.13 -15.05 13.76
CA SER A 25 2.35 -14.37 13.34
C SER A 25 2.51 -14.39 11.83
N ASP A 26 2.17 -15.49 11.16
CA ASP A 26 2.26 -15.62 9.70
C ASP A 26 1.26 -14.70 9.00
N VAL A 27 0.05 -14.56 9.56
CA VAL A 27 -0.96 -13.60 9.06
C VAL A 27 -0.44 -12.17 9.17
N LEU A 28 0.14 -11.81 10.31
CA LEU A 28 0.66 -10.47 10.53
C LEU A 28 1.81 -10.15 9.56
N GLU A 29 2.74 -11.07 9.37
CA GLU A 29 3.84 -10.93 8.42
C GLU A 29 3.32 -10.77 6.99
N TYR A 30 2.30 -11.53 6.61
CA TYR A 30 1.68 -11.40 5.30
C TYR A 30 1.01 -10.03 5.11
N ILE A 31 0.24 -9.55 6.09
CA ILE A 31 -0.38 -8.22 6.04
C ILE A 31 0.71 -7.15 5.92
N LYS A 32 1.77 -7.23 6.69
CA LYS A 32 2.91 -6.31 6.59
C LYS A 32 3.53 -6.31 5.19
N SER A 33 3.68 -7.49 4.57
CA SER A 33 4.23 -7.60 3.22
C SER A 33 3.37 -6.92 2.18
N ILE A 34 2.04 -7.02 2.29
CA ILE A 34 1.10 -6.28 1.42
C ILE A 34 1.24 -4.76 1.66
N CYS A 35 1.24 -4.34 2.92
CA CYS A 35 1.35 -2.92 3.26
C CYS A 35 2.65 -2.29 2.75
N ILE A 36 3.75 -3.03 2.64
CA ILE A 36 5.01 -2.55 2.06
C ILE A 36 4.81 -2.13 0.60
N TYR A 37 4.02 -2.85 -0.19
CA TYR A 37 3.73 -2.46 -1.59
C TYR A 37 2.95 -1.15 -1.65
N GLU A 38 2.00 -0.94 -0.73
CA GLU A 38 1.28 0.34 -0.61
C GLU A 38 2.24 1.48 -0.28
N VAL A 39 3.16 1.26 0.66
CA VAL A 39 4.17 2.24 1.05
C VAL A 39 5.10 2.57 -0.12
N LEU A 40 5.59 1.56 -0.83
CA LEU A 40 6.48 1.76 -1.99
C LEU A 40 5.77 2.50 -3.12
N SER A 41 4.51 2.18 -3.38
CA SER A 41 3.70 2.87 -4.39
C SER A 41 3.48 4.33 -4.03
N ALA A 42 3.11 4.61 -2.77
CA ALA A 42 2.93 5.98 -2.28
C ALA A 42 4.24 6.77 -2.30
N ALA A 43 5.37 6.16 -1.90
CA ALA A 43 6.69 6.78 -1.94
C ALA A 43 7.12 7.12 -3.38
N ALA A 44 6.86 6.23 -4.34
CA ALA A 44 7.14 6.47 -5.75
C ALA A 44 6.29 7.62 -6.31
N LEU A 45 4.99 7.66 -6.00
CA LEU A 45 4.08 8.73 -6.40
C LEU A 45 4.45 10.08 -5.76
N ALA A 46 4.79 10.09 -4.47
CA ALA A 46 5.26 11.29 -3.78
C ALA A 46 6.57 11.82 -4.39
N GLY A 47 7.51 10.93 -4.70
CA GLY A 47 8.75 11.28 -5.37
C GLY A 47 8.51 11.85 -6.77
N LEU A 48 7.60 11.25 -7.54
CA LEU A 48 7.22 11.76 -8.86
C LEU A 48 6.58 13.16 -8.75
N ALA A 49 5.66 13.37 -7.80
CA ALA A 49 5.07 14.68 -7.53
C ALA A 49 6.16 15.71 -7.20
N GLY A 50 7.09 15.37 -6.29
CA GLY A 50 8.21 16.23 -5.93
C GLY A 50 9.17 16.50 -7.09
N ALA A 51 9.36 15.56 -8.04
CA ALA A 51 10.22 15.75 -9.21
C ALA A 51 9.60 16.71 -10.23
N LEU A 52 8.29 16.58 -10.47
CA LEU A 52 7.56 17.29 -11.52
C LEU A 52 7.10 18.69 -11.11
N ASP A 53 7.24 19.06 -9.85
CA ASP A 53 6.86 20.37 -9.36
C ASP A 53 7.69 21.47 -10.01
N VAL A 54 7.04 22.34 -10.77
CA VAL A 54 7.68 23.46 -11.45
C VAL A 54 7.66 24.73 -10.58
N PHE A 55 6.63 24.85 -9.74
CA PHE A 55 6.46 26.00 -8.85
C PHE A 55 6.68 25.60 -7.38
N PRO A 56 7.39 26.42 -6.60
CA PRO A 56 7.64 26.13 -5.18
C PRO A 56 6.35 25.83 -4.41
N CYS A 57 6.35 24.73 -3.65
CA CYS A 57 5.27 24.31 -2.74
C CYS A 57 3.95 23.84 -3.38
N THR A 58 3.84 23.66 -4.70
CA THR A 58 2.63 23.14 -5.34
C THR A 58 2.50 21.63 -5.20
N ASP A 59 3.58 20.92 -4.93
CA ASP A 59 3.65 19.49 -4.66
C ASP A 59 3.12 19.10 -3.26
N ILE A 60 3.23 20.00 -2.27
CA ILE A 60 2.87 19.71 -0.88
C ILE A 60 1.44 19.19 -0.71
N PRO A 61 0.38 19.80 -1.28
CA PRO A 61 -0.97 19.27 -1.16
C PRO A 61 -1.14 17.90 -1.82
N ILE A 62 -0.42 17.65 -2.91
CA ILE A 62 -0.47 16.38 -3.64
C ILE A 62 0.19 15.28 -2.81
N ILE A 63 1.41 15.52 -2.33
CA ILE A 63 2.15 14.58 -1.48
C ILE A 63 1.35 14.27 -0.21
N TYR A 64 0.81 15.29 0.44
CA TYR A 64 -0.05 15.12 1.61
C TYR A 64 -1.27 14.25 1.33
N GLY A 65 -1.95 14.47 0.19
CA GLY A 65 -3.07 13.63 -0.24
C GLY A 65 -2.68 12.18 -0.45
N ILE A 66 -1.53 11.92 -1.09
CA ILE A 66 -0.97 10.57 -1.30
C ILE A 66 -0.72 9.89 0.04
N GLU A 67 -0.11 10.58 1.00
CA GLU A 67 0.20 10.02 2.32
C GLU A 67 -1.06 9.72 3.15
N ILE A 68 -2.09 10.56 3.07
CA ILE A 68 -3.39 10.29 3.73
C ILE A 68 -4.05 9.06 3.13
N LEU A 69 -4.08 8.90 1.81
CA LEU A 69 -4.62 7.72 1.14
C LEU A 69 -3.83 6.47 1.50
N MET A 70 -2.52 6.53 1.55
CA MET A 70 -1.65 5.44 1.99
C MET A 70 -2.00 4.98 3.42
N ILE A 71 -2.20 5.92 4.36
CA ILE A 71 -2.57 5.60 5.75
C ILE A 71 -3.92 4.87 5.79
N ILE A 72 -4.92 5.33 5.02
CA ILE A 72 -6.24 4.69 4.93
C ILE A 72 -6.11 3.29 4.33
N SER A 73 -5.31 3.11 3.28
CA SER A 73 -5.07 1.82 2.65
C SER A 73 -4.40 0.84 3.61
N ILE A 74 -3.33 1.27 4.30
CA ILE A 74 -2.65 0.45 5.31
C ILE A 74 -3.62 0.05 6.44
N ALA A 75 -4.41 0.99 6.98
CA ALA A 75 -5.40 0.69 7.99
C ALA A 75 -6.39 -0.39 7.52
N SER A 76 -6.85 -0.28 6.26
CA SER A 76 -7.77 -1.25 5.65
C SER A 76 -7.13 -2.64 5.52
N CYS A 77 -5.82 -2.74 5.23
CA CYS A 77 -5.11 -4.02 5.21
C CYS A 77 -5.11 -4.71 6.59
N PHE A 78 -5.11 -3.93 7.67
CA PHE A 78 -5.25 -4.44 9.05
C PHE A 78 -6.72 -4.61 9.49
N GLY A 79 -7.70 -4.43 8.58
CA GLY A 79 -9.12 -4.54 8.88
C GLY A 79 -9.70 -3.36 9.68
N VAL A 80 -8.95 -2.26 9.78
CA VAL A 80 -9.36 -1.07 10.51
C VAL A 80 -9.92 -0.03 9.54
N LYS A 81 -11.18 0.34 9.71
CA LYS A 81 -11.81 1.41 8.93
C LYS A 81 -11.56 2.75 9.61
N ILE A 82 -10.85 3.63 8.93
CA ILE A 82 -10.63 5.01 9.35
C ILE A 82 -11.12 5.97 8.27
N ASP A 83 -11.64 7.11 8.70
CA ASP A 83 -11.99 8.21 7.81
C ASP A 83 -10.79 9.14 7.56
N GLU A 84 -10.94 10.06 6.62
CA GLU A 84 -9.91 11.04 6.28
C GLU A 84 -9.47 11.88 7.48
N LYS A 85 -10.41 12.22 8.39
CA LYS A 85 -10.11 13.01 9.59
C LYS A 85 -9.16 12.28 10.52
N LYS A 86 -9.43 11.00 10.80
CA LYS A 86 -8.57 10.15 11.62
C LYS A 86 -7.23 9.89 10.95
N ALA A 87 -7.20 9.71 9.62
CA ALA A 87 -5.96 9.57 8.88
C ALA A 87 -5.08 10.82 8.98
N LYS A 88 -5.66 12.02 8.91
CA LYS A 88 -4.95 13.31 9.12
C LYS A 88 -4.41 13.46 10.54
N GLU A 89 -5.16 13.05 11.54
CA GLU A 89 -4.72 13.04 12.94
C GLU A 89 -3.55 12.08 13.15
N LEU A 90 -3.65 10.87 12.57
CA LEU A 90 -2.60 9.88 12.63
C LEU A 90 -1.33 10.35 11.90
N PHE A 91 -1.49 10.95 10.72
CA PHE A 91 -0.38 11.55 9.97
C PHE A 91 0.40 12.57 10.81
N LYS A 92 -0.31 13.49 11.50
CA LYS A 92 0.33 14.47 12.39
C LYS A 92 1.10 13.80 13.52
N THR A 93 0.51 12.77 14.13
CA THR A 93 1.11 12.03 15.24
C THR A 93 2.37 11.27 14.78
N LEU A 94 2.29 10.57 13.65
CA LEU A 94 3.43 9.84 13.07
C LEU A 94 4.52 10.81 12.59
N GLY A 95 4.15 11.91 11.93
CA GLY A 95 5.07 12.96 11.50
C GLY A 95 5.84 13.59 12.66
N ALA A 96 5.15 13.88 13.77
CA ALA A 96 5.79 14.39 14.97
C ALA A 96 6.81 13.39 15.56
N SER A 97 6.60 12.09 15.41
CA SER A 97 7.52 11.06 15.88
C SER A 97 8.82 10.96 15.08
N LEU A 98 8.88 11.53 13.86
CA LEU A 98 10.09 11.57 13.04
C LEU A 98 11.19 12.50 13.64
N GLY A 99 10.83 13.42 14.53
CA GLY A 99 11.78 14.26 15.26
C GLY A 99 12.80 14.97 14.36
N THR A 100 14.09 14.81 14.67
CA THR A 100 15.22 15.41 13.91
C THR A 100 15.25 15.00 12.43
N THR A 101 14.84 13.78 12.08
CA THR A 101 14.80 13.33 10.68
C THR A 101 13.81 14.15 9.87
N GLY A 102 12.65 14.47 10.45
CA GLY A 102 11.67 15.37 9.83
C GLY A 102 12.22 16.78 9.61
N VAL A 103 12.96 17.33 10.58
CA VAL A 103 13.61 18.67 10.45
C VAL A 103 14.63 18.66 9.31
N ILE A 104 15.47 17.64 9.19
CA ILE A 104 16.43 17.51 8.08
C ILE A 104 15.69 17.47 6.74
N GLY A 105 14.60 16.72 6.64
CA GLY A 105 13.78 16.69 5.43
C GLY A 105 13.26 18.08 5.03
N VAL A 106 12.76 18.88 5.98
CA VAL A 106 12.31 20.25 5.73
C VAL A 106 13.46 21.14 5.24
N ILE A 107 14.64 21.03 5.84
CA ILE A 107 15.82 21.80 5.41
C ILE A 107 16.21 21.42 3.98
N CYS A 108 16.28 20.13 3.66
CA CYS A 108 16.58 19.66 2.31
C CYS A 108 15.55 20.16 1.30
N TYR A 109 14.26 20.16 1.67
CA TYR A 109 13.19 20.69 0.82
C TYR A 109 13.36 22.19 0.53
N ILE A 110 13.70 23.01 1.54
CA ILE A 110 13.95 24.43 1.35
C ILE A 110 15.14 24.66 0.41
N ILE A 111 16.24 23.91 0.59
CA ILE A 111 17.41 24.00 -0.28
C ILE A 111 17.06 23.60 -1.72
N ALA A 112 16.33 22.50 -1.90
CA ALA A 112 15.91 22.03 -3.21
C ALA A 112 15.02 23.05 -3.94
N THR A 113 14.09 23.68 -3.20
CA THR A 113 13.22 24.73 -3.73
C THR A 113 14.02 25.97 -4.13
N ALA A 114 15.00 26.39 -3.33
CA ALA A 114 15.88 27.49 -3.67
C ALA A 114 16.76 27.22 -4.92
N LEU A 115 17.26 25.98 -5.07
CA LEU A 115 18.02 25.58 -6.25
C LEU A 115 17.16 25.61 -7.52
N ARG A 116 15.88 25.26 -7.46
CA ARG A 116 14.98 25.32 -8.63
C ARG A 116 14.79 26.71 -9.21
N LEU A 117 15.01 27.75 -8.43
CA LEU A 117 14.96 29.13 -8.94
C LEU A 117 16.13 29.46 -9.88
N ILE A 118 17.16 28.60 -9.94
CA ILE A 118 18.29 28.74 -10.88
C ILE A 118 17.93 27.97 -12.16
N PRO A 119 17.75 28.68 -13.30
CA PRO A 119 17.37 28.04 -14.56
C PRO A 119 18.39 26.99 -15.03
N GLY A 120 17.92 25.88 -15.61
CA GLY A 120 18.75 24.82 -16.16
C GLY A 120 19.19 23.82 -15.10
N VAL A 121 20.47 23.77 -14.76
CA VAL A 121 21.04 22.74 -13.86
C VAL A 121 20.39 22.77 -12.46
N GLY A 122 20.07 23.94 -11.94
CA GLY A 122 19.44 24.11 -10.62
C GLY A 122 18.05 23.48 -10.57
N THR A 123 17.27 23.62 -11.63
CA THR A 123 15.93 22.99 -11.74
C THR A 123 16.02 21.47 -11.68
N ILE A 124 16.98 20.87 -12.38
CA ILE A 124 17.17 19.42 -12.40
C ILE A 124 17.61 18.90 -11.02
N ILE A 125 18.64 19.52 -10.45
CA ILE A 125 19.18 19.10 -9.14
C ILE A 125 18.14 19.29 -8.05
N GLY A 126 17.44 20.42 -8.02
CA GLY A 126 16.37 20.69 -7.06
C GLY A 126 15.21 19.69 -7.20
N GLY A 127 14.87 19.29 -8.44
CA GLY A 127 13.88 18.25 -8.70
C GLY A 127 14.26 16.88 -8.13
N ILE A 128 15.52 16.46 -8.32
CA ILE A 128 16.03 15.19 -7.79
C ILE A 128 16.01 15.19 -6.25
N ILE A 129 16.45 16.27 -5.63
CA ILE A 129 16.46 16.39 -4.15
C ILE A 129 15.02 16.34 -3.62
N ASN A 130 14.09 17.10 -4.20
CA ASN A 130 12.68 17.09 -3.78
C ASN A 130 12.05 15.72 -3.94
N ALA A 131 12.27 15.04 -5.06
CA ALA A 131 11.80 13.68 -5.28
C ALA A 131 12.31 12.73 -4.17
N SER A 132 13.59 12.84 -3.84
CA SER A 132 14.21 12.00 -2.81
C SER A 132 13.63 12.28 -1.42
N VAL A 133 13.44 13.54 -1.06
CA VAL A 133 12.87 13.95 0.23
C VAL A 133 11.41 13.50 0.33
N ALA A 134 10.60 13.70 -0.71
CA ALA A 134 9.19 13.31 -0.74
C ALA A 134 9.03 11.79 -0.64
N SER A 135 9.83 11.04 -1.42
CA SER A 135 9.83 9.56 -1.35
C SER A 135 10.23 9.05 0.02
N ALA A 136 11.32 9.60 0.60
CA ALA A 136 11.80 9.18 1.91
C ALA A 136 10.81 9.54 3.03
N GLY A 137 10.13 10.68 2.93
CA GLY A 137 9.07 11.11 3.85
C GLY A 137 7.90 10.14 3.83
N ALA A 138 7.33 9.89 2.65
CA ALA A 138 6.22 8.98 2.48
C ALA A 138 6.57 7.54 2.93
N TYR A 139 7.78 7.05 2.59
CA TYR A 139 8.25 5.76 3.04
C TYR A 139 8.34 5.67 4.57
N SER A 140 8.89 6.69 5.22
CA SER A 140 9.05 6.74 6.68
C SER A 140 7.70 6.76 7.39
N ILE A 141 6.77 7.61 6.96
CA ILE A 141 5.40 7.66 7.49
C ILE A 141 4.70 6.31 7.30
N GLY A 142 4.83 5.69 6.12
CA GLY A 142 4.23 4.39 5.82
C GLY A 142 4.77 3.28 6.73
N LYS A 143 6.07 3.24 6.97
CA LYS A 143 6.70 2.26 7.90
C LYS A 143 6.19 2.45 9.33
N LEU A 144 6.13 3.69 9.82
CA LEU A 144 5.58 3.99 11.14
C LEU A 144 4.09 3.61 11.23
N CYS A 145 3.33 3.82 10.17
CA CYS A 145 1.92 3.43 10.08
C CYS A 145 1.75 1.91 10.18
N ILE A 146 2.55 1.13 9.44
CA ILE A 146 2.56 -0.34 9.54
C ILE A 146 2.89 -0.79 10.96
N GLU A 147 3.90 -0.19 11.59
CA GLU A 147 4.28 -0.52 12.96
C GLU A 147 3.16 -0.18 13.96
N TYR A 148 2.53 0.97 13.82
CA TYR A 148 1.40 1.40 14.64
C TYR A 148 0.24 0.39 14.58
N PHE A 149 -0.23 0.05 13.38
CA PHE A 149 -1.33 -0.90 13.22
C PHE A 149 -0.93 -2.33 13.59
N SER A 150 0.32 -2.73 13.37
CA SER A 150 0.83 -4.04 13.79
C SER A 150 0.76 -4.23 15.31
N LYS A 151 1.06 -3.19 16.08
CA LYS A 151 0.93 -3.21 17.55
C LYS A 151 -0.52 -3.28 18.02
N MET A 152 -1.45 -2.69 17.27
CA MET A 152 -2.88 -2.76 17.56
C MET A 152 -3.52 -4.08 17.12
N PHE A 153 -2.86 -4.82 16.22
CA PHE A 153 -3.36 -6.07 15.65
C PHE A 153 -3.24 -7.21 16.68
N GLY A 154 -4.24 -7.32 17.57
CA GLY A 154 -4.27 -8.34 18.62
C GLY A 154 -4.81 -9.70 18.12
N LYS A 155 -4.67 -10.75 18.95
CA LYS A 155 -5.13 -12.13 18.66
C LYS A 155 -6.59 -12.22 18.23
N THR A 156 -7.45 -11.35 18.75
CA THR A 156 -8.89 -11.32 18.43
C THR A 156 -9.14 -10.94 16.96
N HIS A 157 -8.42 -9.95 16.44
CA HIS A 157 -8.56 -9.55 15.04
C HIS A 157 -8.05 -10.61 14.07
N VAL A 158 -7.00 -11.33 14.45
CA VAL A 158 -6.47 -12.45 13.66
C VAL A 158 -7.51 -13.56 13.51
N ASN A 159 -8.17 -13.93 14.61
CA ASN A 159 -9.19 -14.99 14.57
C ASN A 159 -10.41 -14.60 13.73
N ILE A 160 -10.88 -13.35 13.81
CA ILE A 160 -11.96 -12.83 12.96
C ILE A 160 -11.55 -12.89 11.49
N PHE A 161 -10.36 -12.39 11.16
CA PHE A 161 -9.83 -12.40 9.81
C PHE A 161 -9.66 -13.81 9.23
N LEU A 162 -9.18 -14.77 10.03
CA LEU A 162 -9.04 -16.16 9.62
C LEU A 162 -10.39 -16.82 9.40
N ASN A 163 -11.38 -16.55 10.26
CA ASN A 163 -12.74 -17.09 10.12
C ASN A 163 -13.46 -16.53 8.89
N GLU A 164 -13.42 -15.22 8.66
CA GLU A 164 -14.02 -14.59 7.47
C GLU A 164 -13.39 -15.12 6.17
N ARG A 165 -12.09 -15.39 6.20
CA ARG A 165 -11.39 -15.96 5.04
C ARG A 165 -11.71 -17.43 4.82
N ALA A 166 -11.79 -18.22 5.87
CA ALA A 166 -12.21 -19.62 5.79
C ALA A 166 -13.62 -19.72 5.20
N GLU A 167 -14.52 -18.84 5.63
CA GLU A 167 -15.87 -18.76 5.08
C GLU A 167 -15.88 -18.35 3.59
N ALA A 168 -15.11 -17.33 3.22
CA ALA A 168 -14.98 -16.90 1.83
C ALA A 168 -14.37 -17.98 0.93
N CYS A 169 -13.37 -18.71 1.46
CA CYS A 169 -12.76 -19.83 0.74
C CYS A 169 -13.73 -20.97 0.54
N ASN A 170 -14.54 -21.33 1.57
CA ASN A 170 -15.57 -22.36 1.46
C ASN A 170 -16.65 -21.98 0.45
N LYS A 171 -17.15 -20.74 0.47
CA LYS A 171 -18.10 -20.24 -0.54
C LYS A 171 -17.51 -20.29 -1.95
N GLY A 172 -16.24 -19.99 -2.10
CA GLY A 172 -15.52 -20.11 -3.39
C GLY A 172 -15.44 -21.57 -3.88
N ILE A 173 -15.19 -22.52 -2.99
CA ILE A 173 -15.14 -23.96 -3.30
C ILE A 173 -16.54 -24.45 -3.69
N GLU A 174 -17.58 -24.05 -2.97
CA GLU A 174 -18.98 -24.40 -3.28
C GLU A 174 -19.36 -23.89 -4.68
N PHE A 175 -19.09 -22.61 -4.95
CA PHE A 175 -19.33 -22.01 -6.28
C PHE A 175 -18.60 -22.77 -7.40
N PHE A 176 -17.34 -23.14 -7.17
CA PHE A 176 -16.56 -23.89 -8.15
C PHE A 176 -17.12 -25.30 -8.40
N ASN A 177 -17.60 -25.95 -7.36
CA ASN A 177 -18.23 -27.28 -7.49
C ASN A 177 -19.57 -27.19 -8.24
N GLU A 178 -20.40 -26.19 -7.96
CA GLU A 178 -21.65 -25.95 -8.71
C GLU A 178 -21.35 -25.64 -10.19
N PHE A 179 -20.34 -24.82 -10.46
CA PHE A 179 -19.92 -24.53 -11.83
C PHE A 179 -19.44 -25.77 -12.57
N LYS A 180 -18.69 -26.65 -11.90
CA LYS A 180 -18.21 -27.92 -12.46
C LYS A 180 -19.37 -28.88 -12.77
N ILE A 181 -20.41 -28.90 -11.96
CA ILE A 181 -21.61 -29.70 -12.20
C ILE A 181 -22.34 -29.17 -13.44
N LYS A 182 -22.58 -27.86 -13.53
CA LYS A 182 -23.21 -27.21 -14.69
C LYS A 182 -22.45 -27.43 -15.99
N LEU A 183 -21.12 -27.42 -15.95
CA LEU A 183 -20.31 -27.73 -17.14
C LEU A 183 -20.49 -29.17 -17.59
N LYS A 184 -20.54 -30.13 -16.66
CA LYS A 184 -20.78 -31.54 -17.01
C LYS A 184 -22.19 -31.77 -17.61
N GLU A 185 -23.19 -31.07 -17.11
CA GLU A 185 -24.55 -31.10 -17.65
C GLU A 185 -24.61 -30.48 -19.06
N SER A 186 -23.83 -29.44 -19.34
CA SER A 186 -23.77 -28.79 -20.67
C SER A 186 -23.06 -29.65 -21.71
N ASP A 187 -22.06 -30.45 -21.32
CA ASP A 187 -21.41 -31.41 -22.23
C ASP A 187 -22.29 -32.58 -22.63
N ASP A 188 -23.32 -32.91 -21.85
CA ASP A 188 -24.25 -33.98 -22.15
C ASP A 188 -25.29 -33.58 -23.22
N TYR A 189 -25.52 -32.25 -23.42
CA TYR A 189 -26.39 -31.75 -24.50
C TYR A 189 -25.74 -31.75 -25.89
N SER A 190 -24.43 -31.99 -25.97
CA SER A 190 -23.73 -32.07 -27.26
C SER A 190 -23.86 -33.45 -27.95
N LYS A 191 -24.61 -34.39 -27.37
CA LYS A 191 -24.82 -35.75 -27.89
C LYS A 191 -26.22 -35.99 -28.44
N ILE A 192 -27.06 -34.96 -28.57
CA ILE A 192 -28.33 -34.97 -29.27
C ILE A 192 -28.16 -34.25 -30.61
#